data_2b0c32b1412531327f65915722c23f61
#
_entry.id   2b0c32b1412531327f65915722c23f61
#
_cell.length_a   1.000
_cell.length_b   1.000
_cell.length_c   1.000
_cell.angle_alpha   90.00
_cell.angle_beta   90.00
_cell.angle_gamma   90.00
#
_symmetry.space_group_name_H-M   'P 1'
#
loop_
_entity.id
_entity.type
_entity.pdbx_description
1 polymer ?
#
loop_
_entity_poly.entity_id
_entity_poly.type
_entity_poly.pdbx_seq_one_letter_code
_entity_poly.pdbx_strand_id
1 'polypeptide(L)'
;ATGFIRGAGDIRRLKMISHKTGERIDTIYWIDGEYIPEALHEIDVLMRDWRRNEIKPIDLRTIDILAASHSMLDTGEPFRLMSGYRSAKTNAMLRRQSRSVSKNSLHITGQAADVRLGTRSVRQLAKAAQACKSGGVGRYSRSNFVHLDCGPVRIWGR
;
A
#
# COMPACT_ATOMS: atom_id res chain seq x y z
N ALA A 1 -14.90 2.73 -14.72
CA ALA A 1 -14.23 4.04 -14.65
C ALA A 1 -13.42 4.08 -13.35
N THR A 2 -12.10 4.17 -13.47
CA THR A 2 -11.24 4.39 -12.30
C THR A 2 -11.56 5.79 -11.77
N GLY A 3 -12.09 5.85 -10.57
CA GLY A 3 -12.38 7.13 -9.93
C GLY A 3 -11.09 7.98 -9.85
N PHE A 4 -11.25 9.29 -9.97
CA PHE A 4 -10.14 10.21 -9.82
C PHE A 4 -9.54 10.11 -8.41
N ILE A 5 -8.27 9.76 -8.33
CA ILE A 5 -7.53 9.75 -7.08
C ILE A 5 -6.72 11.04 -7.00
N ARG A 6 -7.05 11.87 -6.02
CA ARG A 6 -6.41 13.17 -5.83
C ARG A 6 -4.90 13.00 -5.62
N GLY A 7 -4.11 13.72 -6.41
CA GLY A 7 -2.64 13.69 -6.32
C GLY A 7 -1.96 12.58 -7.11
N ALA A 8 -2.70 11.78 -7.89
CA ALA A 8 -2.11 10.72 -8.70
C ALA A 8 -1.19 11.23 -9.83
N GLY A 9 -1.54 12.42 -10.44
CA GLY A 9 -0.70 13.05 -11.47
C GLY A 9 -0.84 12.40 -12.86
N ASP A 10 -0.03 12.87 -13.81
CA ASP A 10 -0.03 12.43 -15.22
C ASP A 10 0.89 11.25 -15.48
N ILE A 11 1.96 11.14 -14.73
CA ILE A 11 2.86 9.98 -14.71
C ILE A 11 2.78 9.41 -13.30
N ARG A 12 2.53 8.10 -13.20
CA ARG A 12 2.42 7.45 -11.90
C ARG A 12 3.57 6.48 -11.73
N ARG A 13 4.33 6.73 -10.66
CA ARG A 13 5.54 5.98 -10.31
C ARG A 13 5.41 5.44 -8.91
N LEU A 14 5.93 4.24 -8.67
CA LEU A 14 5.97 3.65 -7.34
C LEU A 14 7.38 3.17 -7.04
N LYS A 15 7.91 3.64 -5.91
CA LYS A 15 9.19 3.19 -5.34
C LYS A 15 8.90 2.48 -4.04
N MET A 16 9.34 1.24 -3.93
CA MET A 16 9.02 0.44 -2.76
C MET A 16 10.11 -0.61 -2.50
N ILE A 17 10.36 -0.87 -1.24
CA ILE A 17 11.23 -1.95 -0.79
C ILE A 17 10.44 -2.83 0.17
N SER A 18 10.45 -4.14 -0.04
CA SER A 18 9.83 -5.07 0.89
C SER A 18 10.68 -5.21 2.15
N HIS A 19 10.08 -4.96 3.31
CA HIS A 19 10.78 -5.08 4.58
C HIS A 19 11.24 -6.52 4.86
N LYS A 20 10.47 -7.50 4.42
CA LYS A 20 10.74 -8.91 4.71
C LYS A 20 11.67 -9.59 3.70
N THR A 21 11.54 -9.26 2.42
CA THR A 21 12.33 -9.91 1.37
C THR A 21 13.53 -9.08 0.92
N GLY A 22 13.52 -7.77 1.16
CA GLY A 22 14.54 -6.84 0.66
C GLY A 22 14.41 -6.52 -0.82
N GLU A 23 13.44 -7.09 -1.51
CA GLU A 23 13.19 -6.81 -2.92
C GLU A 23 12.78 -5.36 -3.12
N ARG A 24 13.17 -4.77 -4.25
CA ARG A 24 12.96 -3.36 -4.56
C ARG A 24 12.31 -3.19 -5.91
N ILE A 25 11.45 -2.18 -6.01
CA ILE A 25 10.95 -1.67 -7.29
C ILE A 25 11.09 -0.16 -7.33
N ASP A 26 11.29 0.35 -8.54
CA ASP A 26 11.20 1.77 -8.88
C ASP A 26 10.68 1.79 -10.30
N THR A 27 9.38 1.90 -10.45
CA THR A 27 8.74 1.70 -11.75
C THR A 27 7.67 2.73 -12.02
N ILE A 28 7.61 3.17 -13.28
CA ILE A 28 6.49 3.94 -13.81
C ILE A 28 5.46 2.92 -14.29
N TYR A 29 4.26 2.93 -13.71
CA TYR A 29 3.23 1.95 -14.02
C TYR A 29 2.04 2.54 -14.79
N TRP A 30 2.01 3.86 -14.97
CA TRP A 30 0.97 4.56 -15.71
C TRP A 30 1.58 5.77 -16.40
N ILE A 31 1.37 5.88 -17.70
CA ILE A 31 1.85 6.99 -18.53
C ILE A 31 0.94 7.14 -19.76
N ASP A 32 0.73 8.37 -20.19
CA ASP A 32 -0.09 8.68 -21.37
C ASP A 32 -1.50 8.07 -21.32
N GLY A 33 -2.09 8.05 -20.14
CA GLY A 33 -3.46 7.55 -19.94
C GLY A 33 -3.58 6.04 -19.81
N GLU A 34 -2.47 5.30 -19.84
CA GLU A 34 -2.51 3.83 -19.83
C GLU A 34 -1.67 3.22 -18.73
N TYR A 35 -2.18 2.15 -18.12
CA TYR A 35 -1.40 1.32 -17.22
C TYR A 35 -0.44 0.43 -18.01
N ILE A 36 0.74 0.20 -17.46
CA ILE A 36 1.80 -0.62 -18.06
C ILE A 36 1.76 -2.01 -17.39
N PRO A 37 1.29 -3.06 -18.10
CA PRO A 37 1.07 -4.38 -17.48
C PRO A 37 2.31 -4.99 -16.82
N GLU A 38 3.48 -4.85 -17.44
CA GLU A 38 4.74 -5.40 -16.89
C GLU A 38 5.11 -4.73 -15.57
N ALA A 39 4.89 -3.42 -15.46
CA ALA A 39 5.14 -2.66 -14.24
C ALA A 39 4.16 -3.06 -13.13
N LEU A 40 2.89 -3.24 -13.48
CA LEU A 40 1.88 -3.72 -12.53
C LEU A 40 2.23 -5.12 -12.00
N HIS A 41 2.75 -5.99 -12.85
CA HIS A 41 3.18 -7.32 -12.43
C HIS A 41 4.34 -7.25 -11.43
N GLU A 42 5.33 -6.39 -11.67
CA GLU A 42 6.43 -6.16 -10.72
C GLU A 42 5.90 -5.73 -9.34
N ILE A 43 4.90 -4.85 -9.33
CA ILE A 43 4.26 -4.40 -8.08
C ILE A 43 3.56 -5.55 -7.39
N ASP A 44 2.80 -6.36 -8.14
CA ASP A 44 2.09 -7.52 -7.61
C ASP A 44 3.04 -8.53 -6.98
N VAL A 45 4.17 -8.81 -7.64
CA VAL A 45 5.20 -9.74 -7.13
C VAL A 45 5.81 -9.21 -5.84
N LEU A 46 6.17 -7.92 -5.79
CA LEU A 46 6.77 -7.32 -4.59
C LEU A 46 5.78 -7.34 -3.43
N MET A 47 4.50 -7.11 -3.70
CA MET A 47 3.45 -7.04 -2.68
C MET A 47 2.79 -8.38 -2.37
N ARG A 48 3.32 -9.48 -2.89
CA ARG A 48 2.78 -10.83 -2.67
C ARG A 48 2.80 -11.24 -1.20
N ASP A 49 2.02 -12.28 -0.88
CA ASP A 49 2.15 -12.99 0.39
C ASP A 49 3.50 -13.71 0.41
N TRP A 50 4.51 -13.08 1.02
CA TRP A 50 5.88 -13.60 1.01
C TRP A 50 6.03 -14.90 1.79
N ARG A 51 5.18 -15.14 2.78
CA ARG A 51 5.23 -16.37 3.60
C ARG A 51 4.86 -17.60 2.79
N ARG A 52 3.96 -17.45 1.84
CA ARG A 52 3.44 -18.53 1.01
C ARG A 52 3.86 -18.41 -0.44
N ASN A 53 4.58 -17.34 -0.78
CA ASN A 53 4.97 -17.00 -2.15
C ASN A 53 3.75 -16.97 -3.08
N GLU A 54 2.64 -16.45 -2.61
CA GLU A 54 1.40 -16.32 -3.38
C GLU A 54 1.23 -14.91 -3.91
N ILE A 55 1.02 -14.80 -5.21
CA ILE A 55 0.80 -13.54 -5.92
C ILE A 55 -0.69 -13.36 -6.17
N LYS A 56 -1.20 -12.18 -5.90
CA LYS A 56 -2.54 -11.74 -6.27
C LYS A 56 -2.45 -10.34 -6.86
N PRO A 57 -3.16 -10.06 -7.97
CA PRO A 57 -3.20 -8.70 -8.50
C PRO A 57 -3.65 -7.71 -7.43
N ILE A 58 -2.85 -6.66 -7.24
CA ILE A 58 -3.20 -5.58 -6.31
C ILE A 58 -4.19 -4.66 -7.01
N ASP A 59 -5.22 -4.25 -6.29
CA ASP A 59 -6.22 -3.32 -6.81
C ASP A 59 -5.54 -2.02 -7.27
N LEU A 60 -5.85 -1.61 -8.50
CA LEU A 60 -5.22 -0.42 -9.11
C LEU A 60 -5.43 0.84 -8.27
N ARG A 61 -6.57 0.94 -7.58
CA ARG A 61 -6.86 2.08 -6.70
C ARG A 61 -5.90 2.13 -5.52
N THR A 62 -5.53 0.98 -4.96
CA THR A 62 -4.55 0.89 -3.87
C THR A 62 -3.17 1.34 -4.36
N ILE A 63 -2.78 0.90 -5.54
CA ILE A 63 -1.50 1.32 -6.15
C ILE A 63 -1.49 2.84 -6.37
N ASP A 64 -2.57 3.40 -6.89
CA ASP A 64 -2.69 4.84 -7.12
C ASP A 64 -2.67 5.64 -5.82
N ILE A 65 -3.27 5.13 -4.74
CA ILE A 65 -3.21 5.77 -3.42
C ILE A 65 -1.78 5.76 -2.89
N LEU A 66 -1.06 4.66 -3.05
CA LEU A 66 0.36 4.58 -2.67
C LEU A 66 1.19 5.62 -3.41
N ALA A 67 1.07 5.68 -4.72
CA ALA A 67 1.82 6.61 -5.56
C ALA A 67 1.48 8.07 -5.24
N ALA A 68 0.20 8.39 -5.08
CA ALA A 68 -0.26 9.73 -4.76
C ALA A 68 0.23 10.18 -3.38
N SER A 69 0.14 9.30 -2.38
CA SER A 69 0.62 9.59 -1.03
C SER A 69 2.11 9.86 -1.01
N HIS A 70 2.88 9.06 -1.73
CA HIS A 70 4.33 9.24 -1.85
C HIS A 70 4.67 10.58 -2.51
N SER A 71 3.99 10.91 -3.59
CA SER A 71 4.20 12.15 -4.34
C SER A 71 3.98 13.39 -3.45
N MET A 72 2.97 13.37 -2.59
CA MET A 72 2.67 14.50 -1.70
C MET A 72 3.70 14.70 -0.59
N LEU A 73 4.52 13.69 -0.30
CA LEU A 73 5.53 13.78 0.76
C LEU A 73 6.85 14.37 0.28
N ASP A 74 7.01 14.56 -1.01
CA ASP A 74 8.18 15.18 -1.63
C ASP A 74 9.50 14.58 -1.12
N THR A 75 9.62 13.27 -1.23
CA THR A 75 10.82 12.52 -0.83
C THR A 75 11.20 11.51 -1.91
N GLY A 76 12.52 11.32 -2.09
CA GLY A 76 13.03 10.26 -2.97
C GLY A 76 13.12 8.89 -2.29
N GLU A 77 12.87 8.82 -0.99
CA GLU A 77 12.94 7.56 -0.24
C GLU A 77 11.82 6.62 -0.68
N PRO A 78 12.12 5.36 -1.02
CA PRO A 78 11.06 4.40 -1.33
C PRO A 78 10.23 4.06 -0.08
N PHE A 79 8.96 3.79 -0.27
CA PHE A 79 8.16 3.19 0.80
C PHE A 79 8.79 1.87 1.24
N ARG A 80 8.80 1.64 2.54
CA ARG A 80 9.09 0.31 3.09
C ARG A 80 7.77 -0.40 3.30
N LEU A 81 7.54 -1.43 2.50
CA LEU A 81 6.34 -2.25 2.58
C LEU A 81 6.45 -3.22 3.75
N MET A 82 5.56 -3.10 4.71
CA MET A 82 5.46 -4.00 5.85
C MET A 82 4.52 -5.17 5.57
N SER A 83 3.43 -4.93 4.83
CA SER A 83 2.47 -5.94 4.45
C SER A 83 1.70 -5.50 3.20
N GLY A 84 1.64 -6.38 2.21
CA GLY A 84 0.82 -6.21 1.01
C GLY A 84 -0.32 -7.23 1.01
N TYR A 85 -0.40 -8.06 -0.03
CA TYR A 85 -1.37 -9.15 -0.08
C TYR A 85 -1.10 -10.19 1.01
N ARG A 86 -2.14 -10.61 1.67
CA ARG A 86 -2.14 -11.75 2.59
C ARG A 86 -3.21 -12.76 2.18
N SER A 87 -2.83 -14.02 2.01
CA SER A 87 -3.82 -15.09 1.81
C SER A 87 -4.71 -15.22 3.04
N ALA A 88 -5.88 -15.84 2.86
CA ALA A 88 -6.77 -16.12 3.98
C ALA A 88 -6.08 -16.97 5.06
N LYS A 89 -5.22 -17.91 4.66
CA LYS A 89 -4.46 -18.75 5.60
C LYS A 89 -3.47 -17.94 6.41
N THR A 90 -2.70 -17.06 5.76
CA THR A 90 -1.76 -16.17 6.46
C THR A 90 -2.50 -15.23 7.41
N ASN A 91 -3.61 -14.65 6.97
CA ASN A 91 -4.41 -13.77 7.82
C ASN A 91 -4.96 -14.50 9.05
N ALA A 92 -5.45 -15.73 8.87
CA ALA A 92 -5.94 -16.57 9.98
C ALA A 92 -4.82 -16.87 10.99
N MET A 93 -3.60 -17.17 10.50
CA MET A 93 -2.43 -17.40 11.35
C MET A 93 -2.11 -16.14 12.17
N LEU A 94 -2.08 -14.97 11.54
CA LEU A 94 -1.79 -13.70 12.21
C LEU A 94 -2.86 -13.35 13.24
N ARG A 95 -4.13 -13.66 12.98
CA ARG A 95 -5.22 -13.46 13.94
C ARG A 95 -5.05 -14.30 15.20
N ARG A 96 -4.48 -15.48 15.08
CA ARG A 96 -4.18 -16.31 16.25
C ARG A 96 -3.09 -15.71 17.13
N GLN A 97 -2.23 -14.86 16.56
CA GLN A 97 -1.12 -14.23 17.26
C GLN A 97 -1.44 -12.82 17.75
N SER A 98 -2.43 -12.15 17.16
CA SER A 98 -2.76 -10.76 17.49
C SER A 98 -4.25 -10.48 17.28
N ARG A 99 -4.85 -9.82 18.29
CA ARG A 99 -6.24 -9.36 18.22
C ARG A 99 -6.44 -8.15 17.29
N SER A 100 -5.36 -7.46 16.93
CA SER A 100 -5.44 -6.29 16.06
C SER A 100 -5.65 -6.64 14.58
N VAL A 101 -5.51 -7.93 14.21
CA VAL A 101 -5.70 -8.38 12.84
C VAL A 101 -7.17 -8.67 12.59
N SER A 102 -7.77 -7.96 11.62
CA SER A 102 -9.17 -8.11 11.25
C SER A 102 -9.43 -9.43 10.52
N LYS A 103 -10.58 -10.05 10.79
CA LYS A 103 -11.06 -11.23 10.05
C LYS A 103 -11.34 -10.91 8.58
N ASN A 104 -11.89 -9.73 8.32
CA ASN A 104 -12.26 -9.28 6.98
C ASN A 104 -11.27 -8.23 6.46
N SER A 105 -9.98 -8.50 6.63
CA SER A 105 -8.92 -7.60 6.21
C SER A 105 -8.92 -7.40 4.70
N LEU A 106 -8.79 -6.16 4.25
CA LEU A 106 -8.65 -5.82 2.84
C LEU A 106 -7.30 -6.26 2.25
N HIS A 107 -6.32 -6.63 3.10
CA HIS A 107 -5.10 -7.30 2.63
C HIS A 107 -5.40 -8.63 1.92
N ILE A 108 -6.48 -9.32 2.31
CA ILE A 108 -6.87 -10.62 1.71
C ILE A 108 -7.34 -10.44 0.26
N THR A 109 -7.91 -9.30 -0.07
CA THR A 109 -8.42 -9.01 -1.41
C THR A 109 -7.46 -8.20 -2.28
N GLY A 110 -6.22 -7.99 -1.82
CA GLY A 110 -5.24 -7.17 -2.55
C GLY A 110 -5.59 -5.70 -2.58
N GLN A 111 -6.34 -5.21 -1.60
CA GLN A 111 -6.82 -3.83 -1.55
C GLN A 111 -6.17 -2.97 -0.48
N ALA A 112 -5.19 -3.51 0.23
CA ALA A 112 -4.55 -2.81 1.35
C ALA A 112 -3.03 -2.96 1.33
N ALA A 113 -2.36 -1.97 1.92
CA ALA A 113 -0.92 -1.98 2.14
C ALA A 113 -0.60 -1.31 3.47
N ASP A 114 0.41 -1.86 4.16
CA ASP A 114 1.00 -1.25 5.36
C ASP A 114 2.40 -0.78 4.98
N VAL A 115 2.66 0.52 5.16
CA VAL A 115 3.91 1.14 4.72
C VAL A 115 4.46 2.10 5.76
N ARG A 116 5.77 2.38 5.66
CA ARG A 116 6.43 3.43 6.44
C ARG A 116 7.54 4.10 5.64
N LEU A 117 8.02 5.22 6.14
CA LEU A 117 9.17 5.95 5.62
C LEU A 117 10.11 6.31 6.79
N GLY A 118 11.42 6.23 6.57
CA GLY A 118 12.40 6.61 7.58
C GLY A 118 12.50 8.12 7.78
N THR A 119 12.21 8.90 6.73
CA THR A 119 12.35 10.36 6.74
C THR A 119 11.05 11.10 7.01
N ARG A 120 9.95 10.38 7.22
CA ARG A 120 8.64 10.98 7.52
C ARG A 120 7.97 10.22 8.66
N SER A 121 7.29 10.96 9.53
CA SER A 121 6.55 10.36 10.63
C SER A 121 5.30 9.64 10.13
N VAL A 122 4.78 8.73 10.95
CA VAL A 122 3.48 8.10 10.74
C VAL A 122 2.39 9.17 10.56
N ARG A 123 2.43 10.24 11.36
CA ARG A 123 1.48 11.34 11.25
C ARG A 123 1.53 12.04 9.89
N GLN A 124 2.74 12.33 9.39
CA GLN A 124 2.92 12.96 8.07
C GLN A 124 2.42 12.05 6.95
N LEU A 125 2.77 10.78 7.01
CA LEU A 125 2.37 9.79 6.02
C LEU A 125 0.85 9.60 6.02
N ALA A 126 0.24 9.46 7.19
CA ALA A 126 -1.22 9.34 7.32
C ALA A 126 -1.94 10.57 6.76
N LYS A 127 -1.42 11.76 7.01
CA LYS A 127 -1.99 13.01 6.50
C LYS A 127 -1.98 13.02 4.96
N ALA A 128 -0.88 12.59 4.35
CA ALA A 128 -0.78 12.49 2.88
C ALA A 128 -1.79 11.49 2.33
N ALA A 129 -1.90 10.31 2.94
CA ALA A 129 -2.87 9.29 2.53
C ALA A 129 -4.32 9.78 2.67
N GLN A 130 -4.63 10.48 3.76
CA GLN A 130 -5.96 11.07 3.98
C GLN A 130 -6.30 12.12 2.92
N ALA A 131 -5.30 12.87 2.46
CA ALA A 131 -5.51 13.90 1.44
C ALA A 131 -5.94 13.31 0.09
N CYS A 132 -5.69 12.03 -0.18
CA CYS A 132 -6.19 11.34 -1.37
C CYS A 132 -7.71 11.17 -1.36
N LYS A 133 -8.34 11.13 -0.19
CA LYS A 133 -9.80 10.96 -0.01
C LYS A 133 -10.38 9.77 -0.76
N SER A 134 -9.66 8.67 -0.79
CA SER A 134 -9.97 7.53 -1.65
C SER A 134 -10.04 6.19 -0.92
N GLY A 135 -9.92 6.17 0.40
CA GLY A 135 -10.00 4.92 1.14
C GLY A 135 -9.71 5.07 2.63
N GLY A 136 -9.50 3.95 3.29
CA GLY A 136 -9.19 3.90 4.71
C GLY A 136 -7.73 4.24 5.00
N VAL A 137 -7.50 4.93 6.12
CA VAL A 137 -6.16 5.26 6.62
C VAL A 137 -6.10 4.98 8.11
N GLY A 138 -5.23 4.05 8.49
CA GLY A 138 -5.01 3.68 9.89
C GLY A 138 -3.59 4.03 10.34
N ARG A 139 -3.46 4.68 11.50
CA ARG A 139 -2.17 5.03 12.09
C ARG A 139 -1.79 4.02 13.16
N TYR A 140 -0.58 3.50 13.07
CA TYR A 140 -0.03 2.55 14.03
C TYR A 140 1.33 3.08 14.49
N SER A 141 1.32 4.14 15.29
CA SER A 141 2.53 4.89 15.68
C SER A 141 3.50 4.03 16.49
N ARG A 142 2.99 3.16 17.37
CA ARG A 142 3.83 2.25 18.17
C ARG A 142 4.59 1.26 17.28
N SER A 143 3.93 0.72 16.26
CA SER A 143 4.52 -0.22 15.29
C SER A 143 5.21 0.47 14.12
N ASN A 144 5.10 1.79 14.04
CA ASN A 144 5.70 2.65 13.02
C ASN A 144 5.30 2.26 11.60
N PHE A 145 3.99 2.23 11.33
CA PHE A 145 3.49 2.12 9.96
C PHE A 145 2.10 2.75 9.82
N VAL A 146 1.72 3.00 8.58
CA VAL A 146 0.39 3.44 8.20
C VAL A 146 -0.24 2.35 7.33
N HIS A 147 -1.45 1.95 7.70
CA HIS A 147 -2.31 1.14 6.85
C HIS A 147 -3.06 2.06 5.90
N LEU A 148 -3.08 1.72 4.62
CA LEU A 148 -3.93 2.38 3.65
C LEU A 148 -4.63 1.35 2.76
N ASP A 149 -5.84 1.66 2.34
CA ASP A 149 -6.65 0.79 1.50
C ASP A 149 -7.58 1.58 0.58
N CYS A 150 -8.21 0.90 -0.35
CA CYS A 150 -9.16 1.49 -1.28
C CYS A 150 -10.62 1.16 -0.94
N GLY A 151 -10.89 0.75 0.29
CA GLY A 151 -12.23 0.56 0.81
C GLY A 151 -12.92 1.90 1.14
N PRO A 152 -14.00 1.87 1.93
CA PRO A 152 -14.68 3.10 2.32
C PRO A 152 -13.74 4.09 3.01
N VAL A 153 -13.94 5.38 2.75
CA VAL A 153 -13.16 6.44 3.38
C VAL A 153 -13.42 6.42 4.89
N ARG A 154 -12.36 6.19 5.67
CA ARG A 154 -12.39 6.16 7.13
C ARG A 154 -11.00 6.35 7.69
N ILE A 155 -10.92 6.84 8.92
CA ILE A 155 -9.66 7.17 9.61
C ILE A 155 -9.69 6.55 10.99
N TRP A 156 -8.60 5.89 11.40
CA TRP A 156 -8.47 5.35 12.76
C TRP A 156 -7.01 5.30 13.19
N GLY A 157 -6.81 4.94 14.46
CA GLY A 157 -5.50 4.70 15.03
C GLY A 157 -4.89 5.93 15.71
N ARG A 158 -3.70 5.73 16.23
CA ARG A 158 -2.93 6.75 16.97
C ARG A 158 -1.46 6.75 16.56
#